data_2453a90be2c2ccaa3a6b1ccea7e28670
#
_entry.id   2453a90be2c2ccaa3a6b1ccea7e28670
#
_cell.length_a   1.000
_cell.length_b   1.000
_cell.length_c   1.000
_cell.angle_alpha   90.00
_cell.angle_beta   90.00
_cell.angle_gamma   90.00
#
_symmetry.space_group_name_H-M   'P 1'
#
loop_
_entity.id
_entity.type
_entity.pdbx_description
1 polymer ?
#
loop_
_entity_poly.entity_id
_entity_poly.type
_entity_poly.pdbx_seq_one_letter_code
_entity_poly.pdbx_strand_id
1 'polypeptide(L)'
;MLFRSVGALLCFADCMPVIIVLPTGRFAVVHAGWRGIENEISAKALDLMLDQECQEHDFSRSELAAQTNVYIGPYIHRECFETGADVHALFVTKFGKECRFNETHIDLGAALRVQLIARGIDPARICDLGCCTVCENDRFFSFRAQDGVSGRHGAFAIRL
;
A
#
# COMPACT_ATOMS: atom_id res chain seq x y z
N MET A 1 7.96 24.42 -20.91
CA MET A 1 8.76 23.16 -20.99
C MET A 1 7.85 22.05 -20.55
N LEU A 2 7.37 21.21 -21.47
CA LEU A 2 6.47 20.09 -21.14
C LEU A 2 7.33 18.92 -20.67
N PHE A 3 7.31 18.63 -19.38
CA PHE A 3 7.86 17.38 -18.86
C PHE A 3 6.97 16.23 -19.32
N ARG A 4 7.45 15.46 -20.30
CA ARG A 4 6.69 14.33 -20.87
C ARG A 4 6.79 13.05 -20.06
N SER A 5 7.73 12.98 -19.10
CA SER A 5 7.94 11.79 -18.27
C SER A 5 8.14 12.19 -16.82
N VAL A 6 7.33 11.64 -15.94
CA VAL A 6 7.47 11.78 -14.48
C VAL A 6 7.67 10.40 -13.90
N GLY A 7 8.76 10.22 -13.14
CA GLY A 7 9.05 8.97 -12.43
C GLY A 7 9.04 9.18 -10.94
N ALA A 8 8.58 8.18 -10.19
CA ALA A 8 8.66 8.13 -8.74
C ALA A 8 9.35 6.83 -8.30
N LEU A 9 10.33 6.94 -7.42
CA LEU A 9 11.05 5.81 -6.82
C LEU A 9 11.04 5.96 -5.30
N LEU A 10 10.58 4.93 -4.60
CA LEU A 10 10.68 4.82 -3.15
C LEU A 10 11.40 3.53 -2.77
N CYS A 11 12.03 3.53 -1.59
CA CYS A 11 12.84 2.41 -1.10
C CYS A 11 12.17 1.77 0.12
N PHE A 12 12.31 0.43 0.22
CA PHE A 12 11.59 -0.38 1.19
C PHE A 12 12.47 -1.48 1.80
N ALA A 13 12.15 -1.88 3.01
CA ALA A 13 12.52 -3.12 3.68
C ALA A 13 11.44 -3.37 4.74
N ASP A 14 10.55 -4.33 4.49
CA ASP A 14 9.34 -4.71 5.24
C ASP A 14 8.12 -3.80 5.05
N CYS A 15 8.28 -2.48 4.96
CA CYS A 15 7.15 -1.60 4.65
C CYS A 15 6.59 -1.91 3.27
N MET A 16 5.27 -1.79 3.13
CA MET A 16 4.55 -2.17 1.91
C MET A 16 4.70 -1.11 0.81
N PRO A 17 5.25 -1.47 -0.37
CA PRO A 17 5.18 -0.64 -1.56
C PRO A 17 3.76 -0.70 -2.14
N VAL A 18 3.13 0.44 -2.34
CA VAL A 18 1.82 0.52 -3.00
C VAL A 18 1.91 1.46 -4.19
N ILE A 19 1.56 0.96 -5.37
CA ILE A 19 1.44 1.78 -6.59
C ILE A 19 -0.05 1.85 -6.95
N ILE A 20 -0.58 3.06 -7.01
CA ILE A 20 -1.98 3.34 -7.40
C ILE A 20 -1.96 3.95 -8.79
N VAL A 21 -2.78 3.43 -9.70
CA VAL A 21 -2.86 3.91 -11.08
C VAL A 21 -4.32 4.15 -11.46
N LEU A 22 -4.67 5.41 -11.69
CA LEU A 22 -5.98 5.78 -12.21
C LEU A 22 -6.12 5.41 -13.70
N PRO A 23 -7.33 5.23 -14.22
CA PRO A 23 -7.57 4.95 -15.65
C PRO A 23 -7.05 6.07 -16.57
N THR A 24 -6.87 7.28 -16.07
CA THR A 24 -6.29 8.43 -16.80
C THR A 24 -4.76 8.34 -16.93
N GLY A 25 -4.12 7.35 -16.29
CA GLY A 25 -2.67 7.19 -16.22
C GLY A 25 -1.99 8.05 -15.15
N ARG A 26 -2.73 8.82 -14.34
CA ARG A 26 -2.18 9.42 -13.12
C ARG A 26 -1.82 8.30 -12.14
N PHE A 27 -0.67 8.40 -11.50
CA PHE A 27 -0.21 7.38 -10.57
C PHE A 27 0.39 7.97 -9.28
N ALA A 28 0.43 7.16 -8.25
CA ALA A 28 1.18 7.42 -7.02
C ALA A 28 2.00 6.19 -6.62
N VAL A 29 3.19 6.44 -6.05
CA VAL A 29 3.98 5.43 -5.33
C VAL A 29 3.93 5.79 -3.86
N VAL A 30 3.47 4.87 -3.02
CA VAL A 30 3.20 5.12 -1.60
C VAL A 30 4.03 4.16 -0.74
N HIS A 31 4.70 4.70 0.28
CA HIS A 31 5.40 3.94 1.30
C HIS A 31 4.45 3.67 2.47
N ALA A 32 3.82 2.51 2.48
CA ALA A 32 2.83 2.13 3.48
C ALA A 32 3.44 1.22 4.56
N GLY A 33 4.24 1.80 5.46
CA GLY A 33 4.60 1.14 6.72
C GLY A 33 3.40 1.10 7.68
N TRP A 34 3.49 0.37 8.81
CA TRP A 34 2.34 0.20 9.71
C TRP A 34 1.73 1.53 10.20
N ARG A 35 2.57 2.55 10.52
CA ARG A 35 2.09 3.91 10.86
C ARG A 35 1.42 4.60 9.69
N GLY A 36 1.92 4.38 8.48
CA GLY A 36 1.30 4.90 7.25
C GLY A 36 -0.06 4.25 6.97
N ILE A 37 -0.16 2.93 7.16
CA ILE A 37 -1.42 2.19 7.04
C ILE A 37 -2.40 2.64 8.14
N GLU A 38 -1.94 2.76 9.37
CA GLU A 38 -2.75 3.29 10.48
C GLU A 38 -3.29 4.69 10.15
N ASN A 39 -2.47 5.58 9.59
CA ASN A 39 -2.86 6.92 9.15
C ASN A 39 -3.53 6.97 7.78
N GLU A 40 -3.83 5.81 7.16
CA GLU A 40 -4.52 5.68 5.87
C GLU A 40 -3.82 6.40 4.71
N ILE A 41 -2.48 6.37 4.67
CA ILE A 41 -1.70 7.13 3.69
C ILE A 41 -2.05 6.78 2.24
N SER A 42 -2.29 5.49 1.93
CA SER A 42 -2.65 5.05 0.58
C SER A 42 -4.05 5.50 0.18
N ALA A 43 -5.00 5.47 1.12
CA ALA A 43 -6.36 5.95 0.90
C ALA A 43 -6.39 7.48 0.73
N LYS A 44 -5.61 8.22 1.51
CA LYS A 44 -5.45 9.68 1.35
C LYS A 44 -4.80 10.06 0.01
N ALA A 45 -3.79 9.28 -0.42
CA ALA A 45 -3.19 9.48 -1.74
C ALA A 45 -4.22 9.24 -2.86
N LEU A 46 -5.01 8.17 -2.76
CA LEU A 46 -6.10 7.88 -3.69
C LEU A 46 -7.14 9.02 -3.71
N ASP A 47 -7.59 9.46 -2.53
CA ASP A 47 -8.56 10.56 -2.39
C ASP A 47 -8.06 11.82 -3.10
N LEU A 48 -6.79 12.21 -2.85
CA LEU A 48 -6.17 13.37 -3.51
C LEU A 48 -6.12 13.23 -5.04
N MET A 49 -5.75 12.04 -5.55
CA MET A 49 -5.69 11.78 -6.99
C MET A 49 -7.07 11.86 -7.63
N LEU A 50 -8.08 11.25 -7.01
CA LEU A 50 -9.47 11.28 -7.50
C LEU A 50 -10.03 12.71 -7.50
N ASP A 51 -9.79 13.47 -6.43
CA ASP A 51 -10.27 14.86 -6.33
C ASP A 51 -9.64 15.76 -7.40
N GLN A 52 -8.33 15.59 -7.66
CA GLN A 52 -7.65 16.34 -8.73
C GLN A 52 -8.20 16.01 -10.12
N GLU A 53 -8.43 14.72 -10.42
CA GLU A 53 -8.99 14.32 -11.71
C GLU A 53 -10.42 14.87 -11.91
N CYS A 54 -11.26 14.82 -10.87
CA CYS A 54 -12.61 15.36 -10.93
C CYS A 54 -12.65 16.89 -11.02
N GLN A 55 -11.62 17.60 -10.55
CA GLN A 55 -11.50 19.06 -10.71
C GLN A 55 -11.00 19.47 -12.09
N GLU A 56 -10.09 18.67 -12.68
CA GLU A 56 -9.50 18.96 -13.99
C GLU A 56 -10.37 18.47 -15.16
N HIS A 57 -11.22 17.47 -14.91
CA HIS A 57 -12.04 16.80 -15.92
C HIS A 57 -13.43 16.45 -15.36
N ASP A 58 -14.40 16.29 -16.24
CA ASP A 58 -15.78 15.89 -15.89
C ASP A 58 -15.87 14.37 -15.73
N PHE A 59 -15.19 13.82 -14.73
CA PHE A 59 -15.21 12.40 -14.39
C PHE A 59 -16.03 12.14 -13.14
N SER A 60 -16.76 11.03 -13.13
CA SER A 60 -17.38 10.50 -11.92
C SER A 60 -16.29 9.91 -10.98
N ARG A 61 -16.23 10.42 -9.74
CA ARG A 61 -15.30 9.92 -8.72
C ARG A 61 -15.47 8.42 -8.48
N SER A 62 -16.71 7.94 -8.46
CA SER A 62 -17.01 6.52 -8.23
C SER A 62 -16.55 5.63 -9.37
N GLU A 63 -16.71 6.08 -10.62
CA GLU A 63 -16.24 5.35 -11.80
C GLU A 63 -14.71 5.30 -11.87
N LEU A 64 -14.05 6.43 -11.59
CA LEU A 64 -12.59 6.47 -11.49
C LEU A 64 -12.08 5.50 -10.41
N ALA A 65 -12.67 5.54 -9.21
CA ALA A 65 -12.29 4.65 -8.12
C ALA A 65 -12.47 3.17 -8.51
N ALA A 66 -13.63 2.81 -9.06
CA ALA A 66 -13.93 1.43 -9.46
C ALA A 66 -13.01 0.89 -10.57
N GLN A 67 -12.43 1.77 -11.40
CA GLN A 67 -11.51 1.40 -12.48
C GLN A 67 -10.02 1.56 -12.11
N THR A 68 -9.71 2.05 -10.91
CA THR A 68 -8.34 2.25 -10.43
C THR A 68 -7.66 0.92 -10.12
N ASN A 69 -6.44 0.75 -10.60
CA ASN A 69 -5.61 -0.42 -10.29
C ASN A 69 -4.67 -0.10 -9.12
N VAL A 70 -4.52 -1.06 -8.22
CA VAL A 70 -3.57 -0.99 -7.10
C VAL A 70 -2.64 -2.20 -7.14
N TYR A 71 -1.35 -1.94 -7.09
CA TYR A 71 -0.30 -2.96 -7.08
C TYR A 71 0.44 -2.89 -5.76
N ILE A 72 0.51 -4.03 -5.07
CA ILE A 72 1.20 -4.20 -3.78
C ILE A 72 2.46 -5.02 -4.03
N GLY A 73 3.62 -4.43 -3.74
CA GLY A 73 4.92 -5.09 -3.83
C GLY A 73 5.26 -5.91 -2.58
N PRO A 74 6.47 -6.50 -2.49
CA PRO A 74 6.88 -7.32 -1.35
C PRO A 74 6.90 -6.53 -0.04
N TYR A 75 6.35 -7.12 1.03
CA TYR A 75 6.31 -6.54 2.37
C TYR A 75 6.32 -7.63 3.44
N ILE A 76 6.44 -7.26 4.70
CA ILE A 76 6.34 -8.20 5.82
C ILE A 76 4.89 -8.66 5.99
N HIS A 77 4.64 -9.97 5.85
CA HIS A 77 3.32 -10.55 5.96
C HIS A 77 2.93 -10.86 7.42
N ARG A 78 1.67 -11.16 7.62
CA ARG A 78 1.03 -11.39 8.92
C ARG A 78 1.71 -12.48 9.75
N GLU A 79 2.32 -13.50 9.12
CA GLU A 79 3.02 -14.59 9.79
C GLU A 79 4.32 -14.11 10.47
N CYS A 80 4.86 -12.97 10.03
CA CYS A 80 6.12 -12.40 10.48
C CYS A 80 5.95 -11.04 11.17
N PHE A 81 4.79 -10.38 11.01
CA PHE A 81 4.56 -9.05 11.57
C PHE A 81 4.00 -9.11 12.99
N GLU A 82 4.84 -9.49 13.92
CA GLU A 82 4.57 -9.39 15.35
C GLU A 82 4.56 -7.93 15.82
N THR A 83 3.59 -7.56 16.66
CA THR A 83 3.40 -6.20 17.18
C THR A 83 3.20 -6.19 18.70
N GLY A 84 3.41 -5.05 19.33
CA GLY A 84 2.96 -4.82 20.71
C GLY A 84 1.44 -4.81 20.82
N ALA A 85 0.93 -5.07 22.01
CA ALA A 85 -0.51 -5.17 22.28
C ALA A 85 -1.27 -3.87 21.94
N ASP A 86 -0.63 -2.71 22.09
CA ASP A 86 -1.16 -1.38 21.76
C ASP A 86 -1.41 -1.23 20.25
N VAL A 87 -0.43 -1.59 19.42
CA VAL A 87 -0.54 -1.56 17.94
C VAL A 87 -1.57 -2.60 17.48
N HIS A 88 -1.55 -3.79 18.08
CA HIS A 88 -2.51 -4.85 17.77
C HIS A 88 -3.95 -4.38 18.01
N ALA A 89 -4.25 -3.86 19.22
CA ALA A 89 -5.57 -3.38 19.57
C ALA A 89 -6.02 -2.20 18.70
N LEU A 90 -5.10 -1.29 18.37
CA LEU A 90 -5.35 -0.15 17.49
C LEU A 90 -5.83 -0.60 16.11
N PHE A 91 -5.13 -1.55 15.48
CA PHE A 91 -5.49 -2.06 14.16
C PHE A 91 -6.83 -2.80 14.15
N VAL A 92 -7.05 -3.69 15.11
CA VAL A 92 -8.30 -4.44 15.23
C VAL A 92 -9.50 -3.50 15.46
N THR A 93 -9.31 -2.45 16.28
CA THR A 93 -10.36 -1.45 16.53
C THR A 93 -10.66 -0.64 15.28
N LYS A 94 -9.62 -0.24 14.52
CA LYS A 94 -9.78 0.67 13.38
C LYS A 94 -10.21 -0.04 12.10
N PHE A 95 -9.67 -1.22 11.82
CA PHE A 95 -9.84 -1.92 10.54
C PHE A 95 -10.62 -3.23 10.63
N GLY A 96 -11.06 -3.61 11.83
CA GLY A 96 -11.86 -4.79 12.04
C GLY A 96 -11.03 -6.05 12.32
N LYS A 97 -11.75 -7.15 12.54
CA LYS A 97 -11.15 -8.45 12.89
C LYS A 97 -10.39 -9.07 11.72
N GLU A 98 -10.63 -8.64 10.51
CA GLU A 98 -10.02 -9.12 9.28
C GLU A 98 -8.50 -8.90 9.27
N CYS A 99 -8.02 -7.85 9.95
CA CYS A 99 -6.59 -7.59 10.08
C CYS A 99 -5.93 -8.32 11.26
N ARG A 100 -6.68 -9.03 12.10
CA ARG A 100 -6.13 -9.85 13.18
C ARG A 100 -5.75 -11.23 12.68
N PHE A 101 -4.46 -11.54 12.68
CA PHE A 101 -4.00 -12.90 12.35
C PHE A 101 -4.03 -13.80 13.58
N ASN A 102 -3.45 -13.36 14.71
CA ASN A 102 -3.50 -14.03 16.01
C ASN A 102 -3.41 -13.00 17.15
N GLU A 103 -3.01 -13.40 18.36
CA GLU A 103 -2.96 -12.52 19.54
C GLU A 103 -1.86 -11.44 19.48
N THR A 104 -0.82 -11.65 18.65
CA THR A 104 0.35 -10.75 18.57
C THR A 104 0.67 -10.30 17.15
N HIS A 105 0.01 -10.86 16.13
CA HIS A 105 0.32 -10.59 14.72
C HIS A 105 -0.84 -9.95 13.99
N ILE A 106 -0.51 -9.03 13.10
CA ILE A 106 -1.45 -8.24 12.29
C ILE A 106 -1.21 -8.47 10.80
N ASP A 107 -2.30 -8.49 10.04
CA ASP A 107 -2.32 -8.49 8.59
C ASP A 107 -2.40 -7.05 8.05
N LEU A 108 -1.27 -6.49 7.66
CA LEU A 108 -1.20 -5.15 7.05
C LEU A 108 -1.90 -5.09 5.68
N GLY A 109 -1.84 -6.19 4.92
CA GLY A 109 -2.52 -6.28 3.62
C GLY A 109 -4.03 -6.24 3.76
N ALA A 110 -4.59 -6.94 4.75
CA ALA A 110 -6.02 -6.88 5.05
C ALA A 110 -6.44 -5.47 5.47
N ALA A 111 -5.69 -4.81 6.36
CA ALA A 111 -5.97 -3.43 6.77
C ALA A 111 -5.95 -2.45 5.59
N LEU A 112 -4.97 -2.57 4.68
CA LEU A 112 -4.93 -1.75 3.46
C LEU A 112 -6.13 -2.00 2.55
N ARG A 113 -6.50 -3.27 2.33
CA ARG A 113 -7.66 -3.64 1.48
C ARG A 113 -8.96 -3.03 2.01
N VAL A 114 -9.20 -3.09 3.33
CA VAL A 114 -10.38 -2.46 3.97
C VAL A 114 -10.46 -0.97 3.63
N GLN A 115 -9.34 -0.24 3.72
CA GLN A 115 -9.30 1.19 3.42
C GLN A 115 -9.61 1.51 1.96
N LEU A 116 -9.02 0.75 1.03
CA LEU A 116 -9.16 0.99 -0.41
C LEU A 116 -10.56 0.61 -0.92
N ILE A 117 -11.09 -0.51 -0.45
CA ILE A 117 -12.44 -0.97 -0.81
C ILE A 117 -13.49 0.03 -0.29
N ALA A 118 -13.31 0.58 0.92
CA ALA A 118 -14.17 1.62 1.47
C ALA A 118 -14.18 2.92 0.63
N ARG A 119 -13.18 3.14 -0.22
CA ARG A 119 -13.11 4.27 -1.19
C ARG A 119 -13.60 3.91 -2.59
N GLY A 120 -14.16 2.71 -2.77
CA GLY A 120 -14.76 2.27 -4.03
C GLY A 120 -13.81 1.54 -4.99
N ILE A 121 -12.61 1.16 -4.54
CA ILE A 121 -11.72 0.29 -5.33
C ILE A 121 -12.35 -1.09 -5.45
N ASP A 122 -12.46 -1.59 -6.68
CA ASP A 122 -12.87 -2.97 -6.95
C ASP A 122 -11.80 -3.93 -6.38
N PRO A 123 -12.17 -4.88 -5.48
CA PRO A 123 -11.24 -5.85 -4.95
C PRO A 123 -10.46 -6.64 -6.01
N ALA A 124 -11.05 -6.89 -7.19
CA ALA A 124 -10.40 -7.58 -8.30
C ALA A 124 -9.26 -6.75 -8.94
N ARG A 125 -9.20 -5.45 -8.67
CA ARG A 125 -8.15 -4.55 -9.15
C ARG A 125 -7.03 -4.31 -8.16
N ILE A 126 -7.05 -4.99 -7.01
CA ILE A 126 -5.96 -4.96 -6.03
C ILE A 126 -5.08 -6.20 -6.27
N CYS A 127 -3.98 -6.01 -6.99
CA CYS A 127 -2.98 -7.03 -7.27
C CYS A 127 -1.90 -7.01 -6.20
N ASP A 128 -1.77 -8.09 -5.43
CA ASP A 128 -0.73 -8.30 -4.43
C ASP A 128 0.23 -9.37 -4.95
N LEU A 129 1.55 -9.08 -4.94
CA LEU A 129 2.57 -10.05 -5.35
C LEU A 129 2.64 -11.26 -4.42
N GLY A 130 2.15 -11.13 -3.19
CA GLY A 130 2.10 -12.22 -2.22
C GLY A 130 3.48 -12.66 -1.71
N CYS A 131 4.48 -11.78 -1.76
CA CYS A 131 5.86 -12.07 -1.33
C CYS A 131 6.14 -11.46 0.04
N CYS A 132 6.50 -12.30 1.01
CA CYS A 132 6.92 -11.85 2.34
C CYS A 132 8.43 -11.57 2.37
N THR A 133 8.82 -10.35 2.72
CA THR A 133 10.24 -9.93 2.78
C THR A 133 11.05 -10.69 3.83
N VAL A 134 10.42 -11.16 4.90
CA VAL A 134 11.08 -11.97 5.95
C VAL A 134 11.26 -13.41 5.49
N CYS A 135 10.20 -14.04 4.94
CA CYS A 135 10.24 -15.42 4.49
C CYS A 135 11.12 -15.61 3.25
N GLU A 136 11.20 -14.57 2.39
CA GLU A 136 11.98 -14.56 1.15
C GLU A 136 13.18 -13.58 1.27
N ASN A 137 13.87 -13.60 2.41
CA ASN A 137 14.98 -12.68 2.69
C ASN A 137 16.23 -12.93 1.83
N ASP A 138 16.27 -14.01 1.08
CA ASP A 138 17.24 -14.28 0.01
C ASP A 138 16.97 -13.45 -1.27
N ARG A 139 15.74 -12.97 -1.45
CA ARG A 139 15.30 -12.19 -2.61
C ARG A 139 15.04 -10.72 -2.29
N PHE A 140 14.57 -10.43 -1.08
CA PHE A 140 14.18 -9.09 -0.67
C PHE A 140 14.90 -8.67 0.62
N PHE A 141 15.20 -7.39 0.75
CA PHE A 141 15.72 -6.85 2.01
C PHE A 141 14.62 -6.80 3.07
N SER A 142 14.96 -7.23 4.29
CA SER A 142 14.07 -7.17 5.44
C SER A 142 14.77 -6.53 6.64
N PHE A 143 14.21 -5.44 7.15
CA PHE A 143 14.69 -4.80 8.37
C PHE A 143 14.51 -5.71 9.59
N ARG A 144 13.40 -6.46 9.61
CA ARG A 144 13.07 -7.42 10.69
C ARG A 144 14.00 -8.62 10.70
N ALA A 145 14.22 -9.26 9.55
CA ALA A 145 15.06 -10.44 9.43
C ALA A 145 16.56 -10.15 9.58
N GLN A 146 16.98 -8.91 9.36
CA GLN A 146 18.39 -8.48 9.36
C GLN A 146 18.70 -7.57 10.56
N ASP A 147 17.97 -7.71 11.66
CA ASP A 147 18.20 -7.01 12.94
C ASP A 147 18.43 -5.49 12.81
N GLY A 148 17.69 -4.85 11.91
CA GLY A 148 17.72 -3.42 11.72
C GLY A 148 18.81 -2.88 10.79
N VAL A 149 19.75 -3.72 10.35
CA VAL A 149 20.83 -3.36 9.43
C VAL A 149 20.59 -4.05 8.10
N SER A 150 19.87 -3.42 7.19
CA SER A 150 19.48 -4.00 5.91
C SER A 150 19.64 -3.03 4.75
N GLY A 151 19.83 -3.58 3.55
CA GLY A 151 19.65 -2.83 2.31
C GLY A 151 18.19 -2.43 2.08
N ARG A 152 17.91 -1.95 0.86
CA ARG A 152 16.55 -1.56 0.44
C ARG A 152 16.30 -2.05 -0.98
N HIS A 153 15.09 -2.50 -1.26
CA HIS A 153 14.58 -2.69 -2.61
C HIS A 153 13.70 -1.50 -3.00
N GLY A 154 13.53 -1.27 -4.29
CA GLY A 154 12.80 -0.12 -4.80
C GLY A 154 11.46 -0.49 -5.43
N ALA A 155 10.47 0.40 -5.29
CA ALA A 155 9.29 0.43 -6.15
C ALA A 155 9.38 1.68 -7.03
N PHE A 156 9.23 1.48 -8.34
CA PHE A 156 9.36 2.53 -9.33
C PHE A 156 8.15 2.54 -10.26
N ALA A 157 7.63 3.71 -10.53
CA ALA A 157 6.63 3.93 -11.57
C ALA A 157 7.01 5.16 -12.40
N ILE A 158 6.71 5.10 -13.69
CA ILE A 158 6.93 6.20 -14.63
C ILE A 158 5.76 6.31 -15.59
N ARG A 159 5.36 7.55 -15.87
CA ARG A 159 4.46 7.87 -16.98
C ARG A 159 5.30 8.39 -18.15
N LEU A 160 5.19 7.73 -19.28
CA LEU A 160 5.85 8.10 -20.54
C LEU A 160 5.02 9.08 -21.37
#